data_dbfc7aed9281d74d5c5469d177d382ce
#
_entry.id   dbfc7aed9281d74d5c5469d177d382ce
#
_cell.length_a   1.000
_cell.length_b   1.000
_cell.length_c   1.000
_cell.angle_alpha   90.00
_cell.angle_beta   90.00
_cell.angle_gamma   90.00
#
_symmetry.space_group_name_H-M   'P 1'
#
loop_
_entity.id
_entity.type
_entity.pdbx_description
1 polymer ?
#
loop_
_entity_poly.entity_id
_entity_poly.type
_entity_poly.pdbx_seq_one_letter_code
_entity_poly.pdbx_strand_id
1 'polypeptide(L)'
;RPETDSQWIRKVTVKNKTTDKITTMPMMCQHCENPPCCDVCPTGASFKRVDGIVMVNQHTCIGCRYCMMACPFKARSFVHETLTQQNTNAPRGKGCVESCNLCVNRIDHGAETTACEEACIKEGHAAITFGDLSDPNSKVSKSVERTDNRRLRADLKLKQRVTYSGI
;
A
#
# COMPACT_ATOMS: atom_id res chain seq x y z
N ARG A 1 -0.49 9.60 -14.06
CA ARG A 1 -1.87 9.17 -14.27
C ARG A 1 -2.82 10.31 -13.98
N PRO A 2 -3.95 10.45 -14.72
CA PRO A 2 -4.99 11.40 -14.37
C PRO A 2 -5.50 11.19 -12.95
N GLU A 3 -6.00 12.24 -12.31
CA GLU A 3 -6.54 12.14 -10.93
C GLU A 3 -7.72 11.16 -10.82
N THR A 4 -8.44 10.96 -11.93
CA THR A 4 -9.57 10.03 -12.04
C THR A 4 -9.15 8.56 -12.20
N ASP A 5 -7.87 8.28 -12.53
CA ASP A 5 -7.36 6.91 -12.65
C ASP A 5 -7.07 6.30 -11.27
N SER A 6 -7.07 4.97 -11.20
CA SER A 6 -6.72 4.26 -9.96
C SER A 6 -5.31 4.57 -9.52
N GLN A 7 -5.15 5.03 -8.29
CA GLN A 7 -3.89 5.38 -7.68
C GLN A 7 -3.53 4.36 -6.60
N TRP A 8 -2.40 3.67 -6.78
CA TRP A 8 -1.90 2.74 -5.78
C TRP A 8 -1.14 3.43 -4.65
N ILE A 9 -0.53 4.56 -4.97
CA ILE A 9 0.15 5.46 -4.01
C ILE A 9 -0.32 6.89 -4.31
N ARG A 10 -0.72 7.61 -3.27
CA ARG A 10 -1.13 9.01 -3.37
C ARG A 10 -0.16 9.88 -2.58
N LYS A 11 0.20 11.03 -3.12
CA LYS A 11 0.90 12.07 -2.37
C LYS A 11 -0.13 12.81 -1.51
N VAL A 12 0.05 12.78 -0.20
CA VAL A 12 -0.79 13.50 0.76
C VAL A 12 0.04 14.56 1.46
N THR A 13 -0.41 15.81 1.39
CA THR A 13 0.23 16.92 2.08
C THR A 13 -0.67 17.39 3.21
N VAL A 14 -0.16 17.40 4.42
CA VAL A 14 -0.86 17.83 5.63
C VAL A 14 -0.16 19.05 6.20
N LYS A 15 -0.91 20.10 6.45
CA LYS A 15 -0.45 21.28 7.18
C LYS A 15 -0.92 21.20 8.63
N ASN A 16 0.00 21.21 9.58
CA ASN A 16 -0.32 21.31 11.00
C ASN A 16 -0.82 22.73 11.31
N LYS A 17 -2.03 22.84 11.84
CA LYS A 17 -2.66 24.15 12.11
C LYS A 17 -1.99 24.94 13.24
N THR A 18 -1.29 24.25 14.14
CA THR A 18 -0.67 24.87 15.31
C THR A 18 0.79 25.30 15.04
N THR A 19 1.53 24.47 14.31
CA THR A 19 2.97 24.68 14.08
C THR A 19 3.29 25.17 12.67
N ASP A 20 2.28 25.34 11.80
CA ASP A 20 2.42 25.62 10.37
C ASP A 20 3.30 24.62 9.58
N LYS A 21 3.78 23.57 10.24
CA LYS A 21 4.60 22.54 9.61
C LYS A 21 3.82 21.85 8.50
N ILE A 22 4.41 21.79 7.31
CA ILE A 22 3.89 21.07 6.16
C ILE A 22 4.63 19.73 6.08
N THR A 23 3.87 18.65 6.14
CA THR A 23 4.39 17.28 5.98
C THR A 23 3.77 16.65 4.74
N THR A 24 4.61 16.12 3.87
CA THR A 24 4.17 15.38 2.67
C THR A 24 4.58 13.92 2.81
N MET A 25 3.64 13.02 2.61
CA MET A 25 3.88 11.58 2.74
C MET A 25 3.23 10.78 1.61
N PRO A 26 3.81 9.65 1.20
CA PRO A 26 3.15 8.71 0.31
C PRO A 26 2.09 7.91 1.09
N MET A 27 0.84 8.00 0.68
CA MET A 27 -0.25 7.22 1.24
C MET A 27 -0.55 6.03 0.34
N MET A 28 -0.33 4.83 0.86
CA MET A 28 -0.54 3.56 0.16
C MET A 28 -1.34 2.59 1.03
N CYS A 29 -1.60 1.39 0.52
CA CYS A 29 -2.12 0.32 1.36
C CYS A 29 -1.18 0.07 2.55
N GLN A 30 -1.74 -0.01 3.75
CA GLN A 30 -0.97 -0.18 4.98
C GLN A 30 -0.68 -1.65 5.30
N HIS A 31 -1.14 -2.58 4.47
CA HIS A 31 -0.99 -4.02 4.63
C HIS A 31 -1.24 -4.47 6.08
N CYS A 32 -2.42 -4.09 6.60
CA CYS A 32 -2.82 -4.32 7.98
C CYS A 32 -2.77 -5.82 8.35
N GLU A 33 -2.38 -6.13 9.59
CA GLU A 33 -2.49 -7.49 10.11
C GLU A 33 -3.97 -7.91 10.24
N ASN A 34 -4.81 -6.98 10.69
CA ASN A 34 -6.26 -7.15 10.80
C ASN A 34 -6.92 -6.28 9.72
N PRO A 35 -7.00 -6.72 8.44
CA PRO A 35 -7.42 -5.89 7.34
C PRO A 35 -8.95 -5.85 7.18
N PRO A 36 -9.65 -4.79 7.61
CA PRO A 36 -11.12 -4.72 7.53
C PRO A 36 -11.64 -4.82 6.09
N CYS A 37 -10.80 -4.49 5.14
CA CYS A 37 -11.14 -4.63 3.72
C CYS A 37 -11.21 -6.08 3.23
N CYS A 38 -10.61 -7.03 3.96
CA CYS A 38 -10.77 -8.45 3.68
C CYS A 38 -12.05 -8.98 4.35
N ASP A 39 -12.34 -8.54 5.56
CA ASP A 39 -13.49 -8.99 6.34
C ASP A 39 -14.83 -8.67 5.65
N VAL A 40 -14.92 -7.54 4.97
CA VAL A 40 -16.15 -7.11 4.28
C VAL A 40 -16.28 -7.62 2.85
N CYS A 41 -15.31 -8.40 2.35
CA CYS A 41 -15.34 -8.83 0.96
C CYS A 41 -16.23 -10.05 0.77
N PRO A 42 -17.39 -9.95 0.09
CA PRO A 42 -18.35 -11.04 -0.02
C PRO A 42 -17.84 -12.21 -0.85
N THR A 43 -16.91 -11.98 -1.76
CA THR A 43 -16.35 -13.01 -2.65
C THR A 43 -15.00 -13.53 -2.19
N GLY A 44 -14.42 -12.98 -1.10
CA GLY A 44 -13.07 -13.28 -0.69
C GLY A 44 -11.98 -12.77 -1.65
N ALA A 45 -12.35 -11.95 -2.64
CA ALA A 45 -11.40 -11.36 -3.59
C ALA A 45 -10.33 -10.50 -2.90
N SER A 46 -10.69 -9.82 -1.81
CA SER A 46 -9.74 -9.12 -0.95
C SER A 46 -9.26 -10.08 0.12
N PHE A 47 -7.95 -10.35 0.17
CA PHE A 47 -7.37 -11.33 1.06
C PHE A 47 -5.99 -10.90 1.55
N LYS A 48 -5.53 -11.52 2.63
CA LYS A 48 -4.18 -11.38 3.17
C LYS A 48 -3.41 -12.68 2.89
N ARG A 49 -2.24 -12.57 2.28
CA ARG A 49 -1.31 -13.69 2.05
C ARG A 49 -0.65 -14.12 3.37
N VAL A 50 0.00 -15.29 3.35
CA VAL A 50 0.75 -15.83 4.48
C VAL A 50 1.89 -14.89 4.91
N ASP A 51 2.55 -14.23 3.93
CA ASP A 51 3.59 -13.23 4.17
C ASP A 51 3.04 -11.88 4.66
N GLY A 52 1.72 -11.74 4.76
CA GLY A 52 1.02 -10.57 5.25
C GLY A 52 0.72 -9.51 4.21
N ILE A 53 1.03 -9.72 2.96
CA ILE A 53 0.67 -8.81 1.87
C ILE A 53 -0.84 -8.88 1.65
N VAL A 54 -1.51 -7.73 1.70
CA VAL A 54 -2.96 -7.63 1.44
C VAL A 54 -3.18 -7.33 -0.03
N MET A 55 -3.96 -8.17 -0.68
CA MET A 55 -4.17 -8.14 -2.13
C MET A 55 -5.65 -8.14 -2.51
N VAL A 56 -5.89 -7.94 -3.80
CA VAL A 56 -7.20 -8.16 -4.45
C VAL A 56 -7.01 -9.09 -5.64
N ASN A 57 -7.72 -10.20 -5.62
CA ASN A 57 -7.85 -11.06 -6.79
C ASN A 57 -8.87 -10.44 -7.75
N GLN A 58 -8.41 -9.96 -8.89
CA GLN A 58 -9.26 -9.26 -9.86
C GLN A 58 -10.23 -10.19 -10.59
N HIS A 59 -9.93 -11.49 -10.66
CA HIS A 59 -10.81 -12.48 -11.32
C HIS A 59 -12.06 -12.80 -10.47
N THR A 60 -11.97 -12.67 -9.16
CA THR A 60 -13.08 -12.92 -8.24
C THR A 60 -13.72 -11.63 -7.71
N CYS A 61 -13.14 -10.47 -8.01
CA CYS A 61 -13.66 -9.18 -7.59
C CYS A 61 -14.89 -8.78 -8.41
N ILE A 62 -16.02 -8.59 -7.73
CA ILE A 62 -17.29 -8.15 -8.35
C ILE A 62 -17.49 -6.63 -8.34
N GLY A 63 -16.51 -5.87 -7.85
CA GLY A 63 -16.56 -4.41 -7.86
C GLY A 63 -17.57 -3.76 -6.91
N CYS A 64 -18.05 -4.46 -5.88
CA CYS A 64 -19.04 -3.93 -4.92
C CYS A 64 -18.54 -2.75 -4.06
N ARG A 65 -17.23 -2.51 -4.02
CA ARG A 65 -16.55 -1.39 -3.33
C ARG A 65 -16.65 -1.37 -1.81
N TYR A 66 -17.18 -2.39 -1.15
CA TYR A 66 -17.24 -2.46 0.32
C TYR A 66 -15.85 -2.32 0.96
N CYS A 67 -14.83 -2.92 0.36
CA CYS A 67 -13.45 -2.80 0.82
C CYS A 67 -12.87 -1.38 0.72
N MET A 68 -13.40 -0.53 -0.19
CA MET A 68 -13.04 0.89 -0.27
C MET A 68 -13.67 1.68 0.88
N MET A 69 -14.91 1.37 1.25
CA MET A 69 -15.61 2.00 2.37
C MET A 69 -15.01 1.59 3.71
N ALA A 70 -14.64 0.31 3.86
CA ALA A 70 -14.05 -0.23 5.08
C ALA A 70 -12.61 0.23 5.33
N CYS A 71 -11.87 0.67 4.29
CA CYS A 71 -10.48 1.07 4.43
C CYS A 71 -10.36 2.48 5.06
N PRO A 72 -9.87 2.63 6.31
CA PRO A 72 -9.76 3.94 6.94
C PRO A 72 -8.67 4.83 6.32
N PHE A 73 -7.77 4.23 5.55
CA PHE A 73 -6.71 4.94 4.83
C PHE A 73 -7.10 5.34 3.41
N LYS A 74 -8.30 4.95 2.95
CA LYS A 74 -8.77 5.16 1.57
C LYS A 74 -7.72 4.73 0.53
N ALA A 75 -7.03 3.63 0.80
CA ALA A 75 -5.91 3.14 0.00
C ALA A 75 -6.36 2.19 -1.13
N ARG A 76 -7.64 2.18 -1.43
CA ARG A 76 -8.20 1.37 -2.51
C ARG A 76 -8.86 2.25 -3.55
N SER A 77 -8.65 1.92 -4.81
CA SER A 77 -9.19 2.62 -5.96
C SER A 77 -10.00 1.67 -6.82
N PHE A 78 -10.94 2.21 -7.58
CA PHE A 78 -11.77 1.42 -8.50
C PHE A 78 -11.39 1.74 -9.94
N VAL A 79 -11.33 0.73 -10.79
CA VAL A 79 -11.02 0.87 -12.21
C VAL A 79 -12.30 1.07 -13.00
N HIS A 80 -12.56 2.30 -13.43
CA HIS A 80 -13.77 2.65 -14.15
C HIS A 80 -13.70 2.35 -15.66
N GLU A 81 -12.49 2.43 -16.23
CA GLU A 81 -12.28 2.36 -17.67
C GLU A 81 -11.43 1.15 -18.06
N THR A 82 -11.58 0.72 -19.29
CA THR A 82 -10.72 -0.32 -19.85
C THR A 82 -9.31 0.24 -20.07
N LEU A 83 -8.31 -0.45 -19.56
CA LEU A 83 -6.92 -0.08 -19.72
C LEU A 83 -6.32 -0.76 -20.93
N THR A 84 -5.76 0.01 -21.86
CA THR A 84 -5.26 -0.49 -23.15
C THR A 84 -3.80 -0.91 -23.13
N GLN A 85 -3.00 -0.29 -22.28
CA GLN A 85 -1.57 -0.62 -22.11
C GLN A 85 -1.35 -1.32 -20.77
N GLN A 86 -1.51 -2.62 -20.77
CA GLN A 86 -1.37 -3.42 -19.56
C GLN A 86 -0.04 -4.18 -19.53
N ASN A 87 0.54 -4.29 -18.34
CA ASN A 87 1.61 -5.23 -18.11
C ASN A 87 1.00 -6.65 -18.00
N THR A 88 1.48 -7.58 -18.83
CA THR A 88 1.02 -8.97 -18.84
C THR A 88 1.20 -9.69 -17.50
N ASN A 89 2.23 -9.30 -16.75
CA ASN A 89 2.52 -9.89 -15.42
C ASN A 89 1.70 -9.25 -14.29
N ALA A 90 0.98 -8.18 -14.55
CA ALA A 90 0.15 -7.47 -13.57
C ALA A 90 -1.09 -6.90 -14.27
N PRO A 91 -1.99 -7.76 -14.76
CA PRO A 91 -3.19 -7.33 -15.48
C PRO A 91 -4.09 -6.54 -14.53
N ARG A 92 -4.75 -5.53 -15.08
CA ARG A 92 -5.70 -4.66 -14.38
C ARG A 92 -7.05 -4.77 -15.04
N GLY A 93 -8.10 -5.02 -14.24
CA GLY A 93 -9.45 -5.27 -14.75
C GLY A 93 -10.39 -4.08 -14.55
N LYS A 94 -11.11 -3.68 -15.61
CA LYS A 94 -12.25 -2.78 -15.48
C LYS A 94 -13.31 -3.39 -14.54
N GLY A 95 -13.87 -2.58 -13.67
CA GLY A 95 -14.88 -3.03 -12.72
C GLY A 95 -14.32 -3.65 -11.44
N CYS A 96 -13.01 -3.71 -11.27
CA CYS A 96 -12.36 -4.25 -10.09
C CYS A 96 -11.78 -3.16 -9.19
N VAL A 97 -11.56 -3.50 -7.93
CA VAL A 97 -10.84 -2.66 -6.97
C VAL A 97 -9.36 -2.98 -7.02
N GLU A 98 -8.53 -1.97 -6.89
CA GLU A 98 -7.07 -2.08 -6.84
C GLU A 98 -6.49 -1.39 -5.61
N SER A 99 -5.28 -1.79 -5.24
CA SER A 99 -4.45 -1.13 -4.23
C SER A 99 -2.99 -1.47 -4.45
N CYS A 100 -2.08 -0.79 -3.75
CA CYS A 100 -0.69 -1.21 -3.67
C CYS A 100 -0.63 -2.66 -3.19
N ASN A 101 0.14 -3.50 -3.89
CA ASN A 101 0.36 -4.92 -3.60
C ASN A 101 1.82 -5.21 -3.21
N LEU A 102 2.59 -4.20 -2.81
CA LEU A 102 4.03 -4.30 -2.50
C LEU A 102 4.85 -4.95 -3.62
N CYS A 103 4.46 -4.71 -4.87
CA CYS A 103 5.14 -5.29 -6.04
C CYS A 103 5.26 -6.82 -5.98
N VAL A 104 4.22 -7.51 -5.49
CA VAL A 104 4.20 -8.96 -5.26
C VAL A 104 4.76 -9.76 -6.44
N ASN A 105 4.44 -9.36 -7.67
CA ASN A 105 4.96 -10.04 -8.87
C ASN A 105 6.49 -9.99 -8.97
N ARG A 106 7.13 -8.94 -8.47
CA ARG A 106 8.58 -8.82 -8.41
C ARG A 106 9.15 -9.65 -7.26
N ILE A 107 8.52 -9.57 -6.10
CA ILE A 107 8.92 -10.29 -4.89
C ILE A 107 8.85 -11.80 -5.11
N ASP A 108 7.77 -12.31 -5.70
CA ASP A 108 7.59 -13.73 -6.02
C ASP A 108 8.62 -14.24 -7.05
N HIS A 109 9.27 -13.36 -7.81
CA HIS A 109 10.38 -13.68 -8.73
C HIS A 109 11.76 -13.38 -8.12
N GLY A 110 11.85 -13.24 -6.80
CA GLY A 110 13.10 -13.08 -6.07
C GLY A 110 13.68 -11.67 -6.02
N ALA A 111 12.89 -10.64 -6.38
CA ALA A 111 13.35 -9.27 -6.18
C ALA A 111 13.31 -8.89 -4.69
N GLU A 112 14.38 -8.28 -4.20
CA GLU A 112 14.53 -7.84 -2.81
C GLU A 112 13.96 -6.42 -2.56
N THR A 113 13.52 -5.74 -3.63
CA THR A 113 13.11 -4.34 -3.58
C THR A 113 11.78 -4.11 -4.31
N THR A 114 11.07 -3.07 -3.90
CA THR A 114 9.87 -2.59 -4.59
C THR A 114 10.22 -1.52 -5.62
N ALA A 115 9.36 -1.34 -6.63
CA ALA A 115 9.55 -0.33 -7.66
C ALA A 115 9.62 1.10 -7.11
N CYS A 116 8.89 1.39 -6.03
CA CYS A 116 8.91 2.70 -5.38
C CYS A 116 10.21 2.93 -4.60
N GLU A 117 10.77 1.92 -3.96
CA GLU A 117 12.08 1.99 -3.31
C GLU A 117 13.20 2.22 -4.34
N GLU A 118 13.22 1.42 -5.41
CA GLU A 118 14.19 1.61 -6.50
C GLU A 118 14.12 3.00 -7.11
N ALA A 119 12.92 3.49 -7.40
CA ALA A 119 12.74 4.84 -7.93
C ALA A 119 13.26 5.90 -6.96
N CYS A 120 12.99 5.74 -5.66
CA CYS A 120 13.45 6.65 -4.62
C CYS A 120 14.99 6.67 -4.53
N ILE A 121 15.63 5.52 -4.58
CA ILE A 121 17.10 5.41 -4.56
C ILE A 121 17.71 6.02 -5.82
N LYS A 122 17.10 5.79 -6.99
CA LYS A 122 17.56 6.30 -8.28
C LYS A 122 17.57 7.82 -8.35
N GLU A 123 16.62 8.47 -7.67
CA GLU A 123 16.54 9.93 -7.53
C GLU A 123 17.47 10.49 -6.42
N GLY A 124 18.34 9.66 -5.84
CA GLY A 124 19.28 10.07 -4.79
C GLY A 124 18.66 10.15 -3.39
N HIS A 125 17.46 9.62 -3.19
CA HIS A 125 16.78 9.60 -1.90
C HIS A 125 16.74 8.17 -1.34
N ALA A 126 16.78 8.03 -0.02
CA ALA A 126 16.62 6.74 0.68
C ALA A 126 15.43 6.81 1.64
N ALA A 127 14.32 7.40 1.17
CA ALA A 127 13.15 7.70 2.00
C ALA A 127 12.13 6.56 2.06
N ILE A 128 12.25 5.55 1.21
CA ILE A 128 11.39 4.37 1.20
C ILE A 128 12.27 3.14 1.40
N THR A 129 11.94 2.32 2.37
CA THR A 129 12.64 1.06 2.65
C THR A 129 11.62 -0.08 2.69
N PHE A 130 11.91 -1.15 1.96
CA PHE A 130 11.14 -2.38 1.94
C PHE A 130 11.97 -3.53 2.51
N GLY A 131 11.30 -4.51 3.12
CA GLY A 131 11.93 -5.72 3.61
C GLY A 131 11.03 -6.52 4.53
N ASP A 132 11.56 -7.62 5.05
CA ASP A 132 10.87 -8.47 6.01
C ASP A 132 11.07 -7.92 7.43
N LEU A 133 9.98 -7.57 8.09
CA LEU A 133 9.98 -7.12 9.49
C LEU A 133 10.21 -8.27 10.49
N SER A 134 10.09 -9.52 10.04
CA SER A 134 10.35 -10.70 10.87
C SER A 134 11.85 -11.04 10.94
N ASP A 135 12.63 -10.57 9.95
CA ASP A 135 14.09 -10.72 9.95
C ASP A 135 14.76 -9.53 10.67
N PRO A 136 15.38 -9.75 11.83
CA PRO A 136 16.09 -8.69 12.57
C PRO A 136 17.24 -8.07 11.78
N ASN A 137 17.81 -8.81 10.83
CA ASN A 137 18.93 -8.34 10.01
C ASN A 137 18.50 -7.54 8.79
N SER A 138 17.21 -7.51 8.48
CA SER A 138 16.69 -6.78 7.31
C SER A 138 16.93 -5.27 7.44
N LYS A 139 17.04 -4.59 6.29
CA LYS A 139 17.19 -3.13 6.21
C LYS A 139 16.01 -2.40 6.90
N VAL A 140 14.80 -2.94 6.73
CA VAL A 140 13.59 -2.33 7.27
C VAL A 140 13.55 -2.46 8.80
N SER A 141 13.91 -3.62 9.37
CA SER A 141 13.95 -3.82 10.83
C SER A 141 14.95 -2.86 11.49
N LYS A 142 16.15 -2.76 10.94
CA LYS A 142 17.16 -1.80 11.39
C LYS A 142 16.73 -0.34 11.26
N SER A 143 15.97 0.01 10.21
CA SER A 143 15.42 1.35 10.03
C SER A 143 14.33 1.65 11.07
N VAL A 144 13.48 0.68 11.36
CA VAL A 144 12.40 0.84 12.36
C VAL A 144 12.97 1.03 13.78
N GLU A 145 14.07 0.36 14.11
CA GLU A 145 14.73 0.51 15.42
C GLU A 145 15.42 1.88 15.58
N ARG A 146 15.93 2.45 14.49
CA ARG A 146 16.74 3.70 14.54
C ARG A 146 15.92 4.97 14.56
N THR A 147 14.66 4.94 14.12
CA THR A 147 13.86 6.13 13.88
C THR A 147 12.55 6.10 14.68
N ASP A 148 12.05 7.29 15.05
CA ASP A 148 10.70 7.42 15.62
C ASP A 148 9.67 7.10 14.54
N ASN A 149 9.34 5.82 14.45
CA ASN A 149 8.40 5.30 13.48
C ASN A 149 6.99 5.26 14.04
N ARG A 150 6.06 5.83 13.31
CA ARG A 150 4.64 5.89 13.69
C ARG A 150 3.77 5.15 12.68
N ARG A 151 2.75 4.49 13.21
CA ARG A 151 1.67 3.92 12.40
C ARG A 151 0.52 4.92 12.32
N LEU A 152 0.01 5.13 11.13
CA LEU A 152 -1.16 5.99 10.94
C LEU A 152 -2.39 5.35 11.60
N ARG A 153 -3.17 6.15 12.36
CA ARG A 153 -4.37 5.67 13.02
C ARG A 153 -4.14 4.40 13.86
N ALA A 154 -3.10 4.41 14.68
CA ALA A 154 -2.80 3.31 15.61
C ALA A 154 -3.96 3.02 16.58
N ASP A 155 -4.82 4.01 16.82
CA ASP A 155 -6.07 3.93 17.58
C ASP A 155 -7.01 2.82 17.10
N LEU A 156 -7.02 2.52 15.81
CA LEU A 156 -7.87 1.49 15.20
C LEU A 156 -7.37 0.05 15.42
N LYS A 157 -6.19 -0.14 16.00
CA LYS A 157 -5.57 -1.46 16.32
C LYS A 157 -5.49 -2.42 15.13
N LEU A 158 -5.35 -1.89 13.92
CA LEU A 158 -5.27 -2.70 12.69
C LEU A 158 -3.89 -3.32 12.46
N LYS A 159 -2.90 -2.96 13.30
CA LYS A 159 -1.52 -3.43 13.23
C LYS A 159 -0.93 -3.28 11.81
N GLN A 160 -0.90 -2.04 11.34
CA GLN A 160 -0.35 -1.69 10.02
C GLN A 160 1.11 -2.10 9.92
N ARG A 161 1.52 -2.62 8.76
CA ARG A 161 2.92 -2.97 8.45
C ARG A 161 3.70 -1.83 7.80
N VAL A 162 3.04 -0.76 7.40
CA VAL A 162 3.70 0.46 6.93
C VAL A 162 3.85 1.42 8.09
N THR A 163 5.05 1.96 8.25
CA THR A 163 5.39 2.96 9.27
C THR A 163 5.95 4.20 8.60
N TYR A 164 5.83 5.31 9.27
CA TYR A 164 6.32 6.61 8.80
C TYR A 164 7.19 7.25 9.86
N SER A 165 8.30 7.85 9.45
CA SER A 165 9.17 8.65 10.31
C SER A 165 9.04 10.13 9.98
N GLY A 166 9.19 10.98 10.98
CA GLY A 166 9.18 12.46 10.81
C GLY A 166 7.79 13.09 10.62
N ILE A 167 6.71 12.35 10.91
CA ILE A 167 5.32 12.85 10.82
C ILE A 167 4.76 13.25 12.19
#